data_f361737561fd15da50b655e1b53e0a74
#
_entry.id   f361737561fd15da50b655e1b53e0a74
#
_cell.length_a   1.000
_cell.length_b   1.000
_cell.length_c   1.000
_cell.angle_alpha   90.00
_cell.angle_beta   90.00
_cell.angle_gamma   90.00
#
_symmetry.space_group_name_H-M   'P 1'
#
loop_
_entity.id
_entity.type
_entity.pdbx_description
1 polymer ?
#
loop_
_entity_poly.entity_id
_entity_poly.type
_entity_poly.pdbx_seq_one_letter_code
_entity_poly.pdbx_strand_id
1 'polypeptide(L)'
;MATIKKSININAPVEKVFEYGTPEILPEIWPSLIEVKNIKELPNGGYSWDWVYKMAGMRFNGSSEHTEVVPNERTVSLSTGGIESTITWEYQPVDDGTKFTITTEYKVPIPLLGKLAESFIVKMNENEQEVVLANMKAMMET
;
A
#
# COMPACT_ATOMS: atom_id res chain seq x y z
N MET A 1 -1.46 9.92 14.45
CA MET A 1 -1.80 9.16 13.23
C MET A 1 -1.38 9.97 12.01
N ALA A 2 -0.62 9.39 11.14
CA ALA A 2 -0.23 10.03 9.90
C ALA A 2 -1.12 9.55 8.76
N THR A 3 -1.45 10.44 7.82
CA THR A 3 -2.25 10.10 6.66
C THR A 3 -1.55 10.58 5.40
N ILE A 4 -1.37 9.68 4.45
CA ILE A 4 -0.77 9.97 3.15
C ILE A 4 -1.76 9.54 2.08
N LYS A 5 -2.19 10.49 1.24
CA LYS A 5 -3.08 10.20 0.13
C LYS A 5 -2.46 10.71 -1.16
N LYS A 6 -2.24 9.80 -2.11
CA LYS A 6 -1.63 10.11 -3.41
C LYS A 6 -2.36 9.36 -4.51
N SER A 7 -2.39 9.95 -5.69
CA SER A 7 -3.05 9.36 -6.87
C SER A 7 -2.14 9.42 -8.08
N ILE A 8 -2.40 8.53 -9.03
CA ILE A 8 -1.73 8.54 -10.33
C ILE A 8 -2.72 8.03 -11.39
N ASN A 9 -2.56 8.50 -12.62
CA ASN A 9 -3.35 7.97 -13.73
C ASN A 9 -2.54 6.89 -14.43
N ILE A 10 -3.15 5.72 -14.61
CA ILE A 10 -2.52 4.56 -15.26
C ILE A 10 -3.27 4.30 -16.57
N ASN A 11 -2.52 4.16 -17.65
CA ASN A 11 -3.10 3.89 -18.98
C ASN A 11 -3.37 2.40 -19.15
N ALA A 12 -4.32 1.89 -18.37
CA ALA A 12 -4.78 0.51 -18.41
C ALA A 12 -6.19 0.43 -17.87
N PRO A 13 -7.02 -0.51 -18.33
CA PRO A 13 -8.40 -0.65 -17.86
C PRO A 13 -8.46 -0.97 -16.36
N VAL A 14 -9.50 -0.49 -15.70
CA VAL A 14 -9.67 -0.66 -14.26
C VAL A 14 -9.62 -2.13 -13.84
N GLU A 15 -10.18 -3.03 -14.62
CA GLU A 15 -10.18 -4.46 -14.33
C GLU A 15 -8.77 -5.03 -14.27
N LYS A 16 -7.89 -4.59 -15.17
CA LYS A 16 -6.49 -5.03 -15.19
C LYS A 16 -5.70 -4.49 -14.00
N VAL A 17 -5.91 -3.22 -13.67
CA VAL A 17 -5.21 -2.61 -12.53
C VAL A 17 -5.64 -3.28 -11.24
N PHE A 18 -6.94 -3.51 -11.07
CA PHE A 18 -7.47 -4.18 -9.88
C PHE A 18 -6.93 -5.62 -9.76
N GLU A 19 -6.98 -6.37 -10.85
CA GLU A 19 -6.53 -7.77 -10.88
C GLU A 19 -5.03 -7.91 -10.58
N TYR A 20 -4.23 -6.96 -11.04
CA TYR A 20 -2.79 -6.97 -10.79
C TYR A 20 -2.43 -6.70 -9.33
N GLY A 21 -3.27 -5.97 -8.61
CA GLY A 21 -3.01 -5.52 -7.24
C GLY A 21 -3.19 -6.58 -6.17
N THR A 22 -2.43 -7.67 -6.26
CA THR A 22 -2.43 -8.74 -5.26
C THR A 22 -1.24 -8.59 -4.32
N PRO A 23 -1.25 -9.24 -3.13
CA PRO A 23 -0.12 -9.14 -2.20
C PRO A 23 1.21 -9.60 -2.80
N GLU A 24 1.19 -10.50 -3.78
CA GLU A 24 2.40 -11.02 -4.41
C GLU A 24 3.27 -9.93 -5.05
N ILE A 25 2.65 -8.89 -5.59
CA ILE A 25 3.40 -7.85 -6.30
C ILE A 25 3.88 -6.73 -5.37
N LEU A 26 3.45 -6.72 -4.12
CA LEU A 26 3.77 -5.63 -3.19
C LEU A 26 5.28 -5.37 -3.06
N PRO A 27 6.14 -6.38 -2.91
CA PRO A 27 7.58 -6.12 -2.84
C PRO A 27 8.15 -5.52 -4.12
N GLU A 28 7.50 -5.72 -5.25
CA GLU A 28 7.94 -5.19 -6.54
C GLU A 28 7.65 -3.70 -6.69
N ILE A 29 6.62 -3.20 -6.02
CA ILE A 29 6.24 -1.78 -6.11
C ILE A 29 6.62 -0.98 -4.87
N TRP A 30 6.77 -1.63 -3.71
CA TRP A 30 7.03 -0.94 -2.44
C TRP A 30 8.47 -1.18 -1.98
N PRO A 31 9.38 -0.23 -2.19
CA PRO A 31 10.82 -0.45 -1.93
C PRO A 31 11.17 -0.87 -0.51
N SER A 32 10.48 -0.34 0.50
CA SER A 32 10.76 -0.67 1.91
C SER A 32 10.13 -1.98 2.37
N LEU A 33 9.27 -2.58 1.54
CA LEU A 33 8.65 -3.87 1.85
C LEU A 33 9.61 -4.98 1.42
N ILE A 34 10.27 -5.60 2.39
CA ILE A 34 11.35 -6.56 2.13
C ILE A 34 10.79 -7.92 1.72
N GLU A 35 9.72 -8.35 2.38
CA GLU A 35 9.18 -9.69 2.19
C GLU A 35 7.68 -9.71 2.43
N VAL A 36 6.99 -10.50 1.63
CA VAL A 36 5.58 -10.85 1.82
C VAL A 36 5.51 -12.37 1.77
N LYS A 37 4.85 -12.99 2.75
CA LYS A 37 4.73 -14.45 2.83
C LYS A 37 3.40 -14.85 3.45
N ASN A 38 3.12 -16.16 3.39
CA ASN A 38 1.90 -16.75 3.96
C ASN A 38 0.63 -16.10 3.40
N ILE A 39 0.60 -15.89 2.09
CA ILE A 39 -0.54 -15.29 1.41
C ILE A 39 -1.67 -16.30 1.37
N LYS A 40 -2.85 -15.90 1.84
CA LYS A 40 -4.05 -16.73 1.86
C LYS A 40 -5.22 -15.97 1.29
N GLU A 41 -6.07 -16.68 0.55
CA GLU A 41 -7.32 -16.10 0.05
C GLU A 41 -8.36 -16.09 1.17
N LEU A 42 -9.17 -15.04 1.19
CA LEU A 42 -10.25 -14.86 2.17
C LEU A 42 -11.61 -15.02 1.49
N PRO A 43 -12.65 -15.35 2.27
CA PRO A 43 -14.01 -15.48 1.71
C PRO A 43 -14.57 -14.21 1.08
N ASN A 44 -14.06 -13.03 1.46
CA ASN A 44 -14.50 -11.75 0.90
C ASN A 44 -13.87 -11.41 -0.47
N GLY A 45 -13.07 -12.32 -1.02
CA GLY A 45 -12.38 -12.10 -2.29
C GLY A 45 -11.03 -11.42 -2.15
N GLY A 46 -10.63 -11.09 -0.94
CA GLY A 46 -9.33 -10.50 -0.65
C GLY A 46 -8.33 -11.52 -0.13
N TYR A 47 -7.30 -11.02 0.54
CA TYR A 47 -6.18 -11.83 1.01
C TYR A 47 -5.75 -11.44 2.40
N SER A 48 -5.04 -12.36 3.06
CA SER A 48 -4.25 -12.05 4.25
C SER A 48 -2.81 -12.45 3.96
N TRP A 49 -1.86 -11.77 4.58
CA TRP A 49 -0.43 -12.04 4.39
C TRP A 49 0.38 -11.52 5.55
N ASP A 50 1.61 -12.03 5.67
CA ASP A 50 2.60 -11.55 6.61
C ASP A 50 3.65 -10.74 5.87
N TRP A 51 4.22 -9.72 6.52
CA TRP A 51 5.18 -8.83 5.87
C TRP A 51 6.34 -8.46 6.79
N VAL A 52 7.44 -8.07 6.14
CA VAL A 52 8.60 -7.45 6.77
C VAL A 52 8.85 -6.13 6.07
N TYR A 53 8.89 -5.06 6.83
CA TYR A 53 9.02 -3.69 6.33
C TYR A 53 10.19 -2.99 7.01
N LYS A 54 10.90 -2.15 6.26
CA LYS A 54 12.03 -1.38 6.80
C LYS A 54 11.67 0.10 6.83
N MET A 55 11.78 0.72 8.01
CA MET A 55 11.50 2.14 8.18
C MET A 55 12.58 2.75 9.07
N ALA A 56 13.19 3.85 8.60
CA ALA A 56 14.24 4.56 9.33
C ALA A 56 15.38 3.63 9.79
N GLY A 57 15.76 2.67 8.94
CA GLY A 57 16.82 1.71 9.24
C GLY A 57 16.43 0.56 10.15
N MET A 58 15.19 0.51 10.61
CA MET A 58 14.70 -0.53 11.51
C MET A 58 13.74 -1.47 10.78
N ARG A 59 13.74 -2.75 11.15
CA ARG A 59 12.84 -3.76 10.58
C ARG A 59 11.62 -3.95 11.46
N PHE A 60 10.46 -4.04 10.81
CA PHE A 60 9.17 -4.28 11.47
C PHE A 60 8.49 -5.46 10.79
N ASN A 61 7.90 -6.33 11.59
CA ASN A 61 7.16 -7.48 11.11
C ASN A 61 5.69 -7.33 11.49
N GLY A 62 4.81 -7.75 10.62
CA GLY A 62 3.39 -7.72 10.92
C GLY A 62 2.60 -8.56 9.95
N SER A 63 1.27 -8.43 10.07
CA SER A 63 0.32 -9.13 9.23
C SER A 63 -0.74 -8.17 8.75
N SER A 64 -1.25 -8.43 7.55
CA SER A 64 -2.31 -7.63 6.95
C SER A 64 -3.43 -8.53 6.47
N GLU A 65 -4.64 -7.97 6.42
CA GLU A 65 -5.76 -8.64 5.79
C GLU A 65 -6.67 -7.62 5.12
N HIS A 66 -7.28 -8.02 4.02
CA HIS A 66 -8.31 -7.21 3.39
C HIS A 66 -9.58 -7.30 4.21
N THR A 67 -10.04 -6.16 4.71
CA THR A 67 -11.28 -6.07 5.49
C THR A 67 -12.46 -5.70 4.61
N GLU A 68 -12.20 -5.13 3.44
CA GLU A 68 -13.23 -4.76 2.46
C GLU A 68 -12.67 -4.94 1.05
N VAL A 69 -13.45 -5.58 0.18
CA VAL A 69 -13.12 -5.74 -1.23
C VAL A 69 -14.37 -5.43 -2.05
N VAL A 70 -14.30 -4.36 -2.84
CA VAL A 70 -15.33 -4.01 -3.80
C VAL A 70 -14.65 -4.09 -5.18
N PRO A 71 -14.92 -5.15 -5.96
CA PRO A 71 -14.21 -5.38 -7.23
C PRO A 71 -14.21 -4.15 -8.14
N ASN A 72 -13.02 -3.82 -8.66
CA ASN A 72 -12.79 -2.70 -9.57
C ASN A 72 -13.05 -1.31 -8.97
N GLU A 73 -13.30 -1.21 -7.67
CA GLU A 73 -13.57 0.06 -7.00
C GLU A 73 -12.66 0.32 -5.81
N ARG A 74 -12.56 -0.65 -4.88
CA ARG A 74 -11.83 -0.38 -3.64
C ARG A 74 -11.42 -1.66 -2.90
N THR A 75 -10.23 -1.61 -2.30
CA THR A 75 -9.84 -2.57 -1.28
C THR A 75 -9.36 -1.81 -0.05
N VAL A 76 -9.66 -2.34 1.12
CA VAL A 76 -9.15 -1.80 2.39
C VAL A 76 -8.41 -2.93 3.08
N SER A 77 -7.17 -2.66 3.50
CA SER A 77 -6.38 -3.60 4.28
C SER A 77 -6.04 -3.03 5.64
N LEU A 78 -6.12 -3.87 6.65
CA LEU A 78 -5.75 -3.55 8.01
C LEU A 78 -4.48 -4.30 8.36
N SER A 79 -3.47 -3.57 8.84
CA SER A 79 -2.19 -4.16 9.26
C SER A 79 -2.03 -4.04 10.76
N THR A 80 -1.53 -5.11 11.38
CA THR A 80 -1.24 -5.17 12.82
C THR A 80 0.15 -5.74 13.02
N GLY A 81 0.66 -5.62 14.25
CA GLY A 81 1.99 -6.05 14.60
C GLY A 81 2.95 -4.87 14.74
N GLY A 82 4.09 -4.93 14.05
CA GLY A 82 5.12 -3.90 14.18
C GLY A 82 4.72 -2.52 13.69
N ILE A 83 3.80 -2.44 12.72
CA ILE A 83 3.26 -1.17 12.24
C ILE A 83 1.74 -1.34 12.12
N GLU A 84 1.01 -0.49 12.81
CA GLU A 84 -0.46 -0.46 12.71
C GLU A 84 -0.85 0.52 11.61
N SER A 85 -1.61 0.03 10.63
CA SER A 85 -2.03 0.86 9.50
C SER A 85 -3.34 0.39 8.89
N THR A 86 -4.00 1.33 8.22
CA THR A 86 -5.12 1.03 7.33
C THR A 86 -4.76 1.60 5.97
N ILE A 87 -4.77 0.77 4.95
CA ILE A 87 -4.42 1.19 3.59
C ILE A 87 -5.61 0.95 2.68
N THR A 88 -6.04 2.00 2.01
CA THR A 88 -7.15 1.94 1.06
C THR A 88 -6.62 2.14 -0.35
N TRP A 89 -6.93 1.22 -1.23
CA TRP A 89 -6.66 1.34 -2.66
C TRP A 89 -7.98 1.60 -3.37
N GLU A 90 -8.04 2.69 -4.13
CA GLU A 90 -9.23 3.07 -4.87
C GLU A 90 -8.93 3.11 -6.36
N TYR A 91 -9.86 2.62 -7.15
CA TYR A 91 -9.75 2.51 -8.60
C TYR A 91 -10.93 3.23 -9.22
N GLN A 92 -10.66 4.21 -10.07
CA GLN A 92 -11.70 4.99 -10.74
C GLN A 92 -11.41 5.00 -12.25
N PRO A 93 -12.35 4.52 -13.08
CA PRO A 93 -12.20 4.66 -14.53
C PRO A 93 -12.16 6.13 -14.91
N VAL A 94 -11.18 6.52 -15.73
CA VAL A 94 -11.04 7.88 -16.26
C VAL A 94 -10.62 7.77 -17.72
N ASP A 95 -11.30 8.46 -18.62
CA ASP A 95 -11.00 8.42 -20.06
C ASP A 95 -10.62 7.01 -20.53
N ASP A 96 -9.38 6.80 -20.95
CA ASP A 96 -8.91 5.50 -21.45
C ASP A 96 -8.14 4.69 -20.39
N GLY A 97 -8.23 5.07 -19.14
CA GLY A 97 -7.41 4.45 -18.10
C GLY A 97 -8.07 4.41 -16.74
N THR A 98 -7.21 4.41 -15.72
CA THR A 98 -7.61 4.30 -14.32
C THR A 98 -6.91 5.35 -13.48
N LYS A 99 -7.68 6.05 -12.64
CA LYS A 99 -7.11 6.85 -11.57
C LYS A 99 -6.95 5.93 -10.36
N PHE A 100 -5.71 5.69 -9.98
CA PHE A 100 -5.38 4.80 -8.87
C PHE A 100 -4.94 5.65 -7.68
N THR A 101 -5.62 5.49 -6.55
CA THR A 101 -5.37 6.27 -5.33
C THR A 101 -5.02 5.33 -4.18
N ILE A 102 -3.94 5.64 -3.47
CA ILE A 102 -3.57 4.94 -2.24
C ILE A 102 -3.68 5.93 -1.08
N THR A 103 -4.46 5.56 -0.07
CA THR A 103 -4.56 6.30 1.18
C THR A 103 -4.00 5.41 2.30
N THR A 104 -2.94 5.86 2.94
CA THR A 104 -2.31 5.15 4.06
C THR A 104 -2.52 5.96 5.33
N GLU A 105 -3.15 5.33 6.32
CA GLU A 105 -3.31 5.88 7.65
C GLU A 105 -2.52 4.99 8.59
N TYR A 106 -1.54 5.55 9.29
CA TYR A 106 -0.66 4.73 10.11
C TYR A 106 -0.11 5.51 11.30
N LYS A 107 0.36 4.75 12.28
CA LYS A 107 1.06 5.30 13.43
C LYS A 107 2.55 5.04 13.23
N VAL A 108 3.37 6.08 13.31
CA VAL A 108 4.83 5.91 13.21
C VAL A 108 5.26 4.99 14.36
N PRO A 109 5.88 3.84 14.07
CA PRO A 109 6.08 2.78 15.06
C PRO A 109 7.31 2.98 15.96
N ILE A 110 7.95 4.13 15.87
CA ILE A 110 9.17 4.42 16.64
C ILE A 110 8.79 5.31 17.82
N PRO A 111 8.86 4.79 19.07
CA PRO A 111 8.45 5.55 20.24
C PRO A 111 9.45 6.66 20.59
N LEU A 112 8.98 7.65 21.32
CA LEU A 112 9.78 8.74 21.86
C LEU A 112 10.49 9.62 20.83
N LEU A 113 9.95 9.66 19.59
CA LEU A 113 10.45 10.59 18.59
C LEU A 113 9.95 11.99 18.86
N GLY A 114 10.82 12.99 18.69
CA GLY A 114 10.39 14.38 18.66
C GLY A 114 9.56 14.65 17.41
N LYS A 115 8.73 15.71 17.45
CA LYS A 115 7.87 16.06 16.33
C LYS A 115 8.62 16.29 15.02
N LEU A 116 9.81 16.88 15.09
CA LEU A 116 10.62 17.16 13.91
C LEU A 116 11.10 15.88 13.25
N ALA A 117 11.58 14.92 14.07
CA ALA A 117 12.04 13.62 13.55
C ALA A 117 10.88 12.82 12.97
N GLU A 118 9.72 12.84 13.64
CA GLU A 118 8.53 12.16 13.13
C GLU A 118 8.08 12.74 11.79
N SER A 119 8.07 14.07 11.67
CA SER A 119 7.71 14.75 10.42
C SER A 119 8.66 14.36 9.28
N PHE A 120 9.94 14.21 9.59
CA PHE A 120 10.93 13.77 8.59
C PHE A 120 10.65 12.36 8.10
N ILE A 121 10.31 11.45 9.01
CA ILE A 121 9.97 10.06 8.66
C ILE A 121 8.70 10.02 7.82
N VAL A 122 7.67 10.78 8.21
CA VAL A 122 6.42 10.86 7.44
C VAL A 122 6.70 11.38 6.03
N LYS A 123 7.57 12.38 5.90
CA LYS A 123 7.94 12.91 4.58
C LYS A 123 8.67 11.87 3.73
N MET A 124 9.52 11.06 4.32
CA MET A 124 10.18 9.95 3.62
C MET A 124 9.17 8.92 3.14
N ASN A 125 8.19 8.59 3.99
CA ASN A 125 7.14 7.63 3.64
C ASN A 125 6.21 8.18 2.55
N GLU A 126 5.94 9.48 2.57
CA GLU A 126 5.17 10.16 1.55
C GLU A 126 5.88 10.07 0.19
N ASN A 127 7.17 10.34 0.17
CA ASN A 127 7.97 10.23 -1.06
C ASN A 127 7.99 8.80 -1.58
N GLU A 128 8.09 7.82 -0.68
CA GLU A 128 8.04 6.42 -1.08
C GLU A 128 6.70 6.05 -1.69
N GLN A 129 5.60 6.55 -1.15
CA GLN A 129 4.27 6.26 -1.71
C GLN A 129 4.14 6.80 -3.13
N GLU A 130 4.77 7.91 -3.45
CA GLU A 130 4.83 8.41 -4.82
C GLU A 130 5.59 7.43 -5.73
N VAL A 131 6.68 6.86 -5.22
CA VAL A 131 7.45 5.86 -5.95
C VAL A 131 6.62 4.59 -6.17
N VAL A 132 5.86 4.17 -5.16
CA VAL A 132 4.95 3.01 -5.27
C VAL A 132 3.98 3.20 -6.42
N LEU A 133 3.35 4.37 -6.50
CA LEU A 133 2.40 4.67 -7.57
C LEU A 133 3.10 4.68 -8.94
N ALA A 134 4.28 5.27 -9.03
CA ALA A 134 5.04 5.29 -10.27
C ALA A 134 5.45 3.89 -10.71
N ASN A 135 5.84 3.04 -9.77
CA ASN A 135 6.18 1.64 -10.05
C ASN A 135 4.97 0.88 -10.57
N MET A 136 3.82 1.05 -9.93
CA MET A 136 2.58 0.41 -10.37
C MET A 136 2.23 0.83 -11.81
N LYS A 137 2.31 2.12 -12.09
CA LYS A 137 2.07 2.66 -13.43
C LYS A 137 3.03 2.04 -14.45
N ALA A 138 4.31 2.01 -14.13
CA ALA A 138 5.32 1.47 -15.04
C ALA A 138 5.05 -0.01 -15.36
N MET A 139 4.68 -0.80 -14.37
CA MET A 139 4.42 -2.23 -14.55
C MET A 139 3.14 -2.48 -15.34
N MET A 140 2.13 -1.64 -15.16
CA MET A 140 0.86 -1.78 -15.88
C MET A 140 0.93 -1.32 -17.32
N GLU A 141 1.85 -0.41 -17.65
CA GLU A 141 1.97 0.19 -18.99
C GLU A 141 3.05 -0.43 -19.87
N THR A 142 3.71 -1.47 -19.40
CA THR A 142 4.73 -2.16 -20.22
C THR A 142 4.14 -3.24 -21.11
#